data_4fdd32d3884240cdafeeb18d658ddd4e
#
_entry.id   4fdd32d3884240cdafeeb18d658ddd4e
#
_cell.length_a   1.000
_cell.length_b   1.000
_cell.length_c   1.000
_cell.angle_alpha   90.00
_cell.angle_beta   90.00
_cell.angle_gamma   90.00
#
_symmetry.space_group_name_H-M   'P 1'
#
loop_
_entity.id
_entity.type
_entity.pdbx_description
1 polymer ?
#
loop_
_entity_poly.entity_id
_entity_poly.type
_entity_poly.pdbx_seq_one_letter_code
_entity_poly.pdbx_strand_id
1 'polypeptide(L)'
;AYRLARSRREAARTNLALCLPGLDAAAREALLRANFHDVGIGLFEFARAWWGDAAPMRKDVRIDGLDILQRLQGEGRGVLMVSGHFMTLEMCGRLLCDHVPLAGMYRRHRSPVMEWAVLRGRLRYASAMFANSDTRGALRHLKRGGLLWYAPDQDMRGKDTVFAPFFGIPAATITATHQFARLTGCAVVPFFHRREGDRYVLRIAEPLSPFPTDDAVADSAAVNAAIEAMVREAPTQYLWLHRRFKRQPDGAPSRYSAVAS
;
A
#
# COMPACT_ATOMS: atom_id res chain seq x y z
N ALA A 1 12.35 19.09 -2.11
CA ALA A 1 11.35 18.49 -1.20
C ALA A 1 11.87 18.40 0.23
N TYR A 2 13.04 17.80 0.50
CA TYR A 2 13.58 17.56 1.85
C TYR A 2 13.64 18.80 2.76
N ARG A 3 14.14 19.95 2.25
CA ARG A 3 14.24 21.19 3.03
C ARG A 3 12.89 21.87 3.26
N LEU A 4 11.98 21.80 2.31
CA LEU A 4 10.70 22.52 2.31
C LEU A 4 9.58 21.77 3.07
N ALA A 5 9.60 20.45 3.08
CA ALA A 5 8.55 19.63 3.68
C ALA A 5 8.81 19.29 5.17
N ARG A 6 9.01 20.34 6.02
CA ARG A 6 9.40 20.16 7.44
C ARG A 6 8.47 19.21 8.20
N SER A 7 7.16 19.44 8.16
CA SER A 7 6.18 18.60 8.88
C SER A 7 6.20 17.13 8.44
N ARG A 8 6.39 16.87 7.13
CA ARG A 8 6.47 15.51 6.59
C ARG A 8 7.79 14.84 6.96
N ARG A 9 8.88 15.61 6.98
CA ARG A 9 10.19 15.13 7.40
C ARG A 9 10.20 14.72 8.87
N GLU A 10 9.60 15.53 9.75
CA GLU A 10 9.47 15.16 11.17
C GLU A 10 8.60 13.91 11.37
N ALA A 11 7.50 13.78 10.62
CA ALA A 11 6.68 12.57 10.65
C ALA A 11 7.49 11.33 10.23
N ALA A 12 8.26 11.43 9.15
CA ALA A 12 9.11 10.33 8.68
C ALA A 12 10.23 10.00 9.69
N ARG A 13 10.87 11.02 10.29
CA ARG A 13 11.89 10.83 11.33
C ARG A 13 11.33 10.09 12.53
N THR A 14 10.14 10.47 13.00
CA THR A 14 9.45 9.79 14.10
C THR A 14 9.14 8.33 13.73
N ASN A 15 8.59 8.08 12.54
CA ASN A 15 8.30 6.73 12.09
C ASN A 15 9.55 5.84 12.02
N LEU A 16 10.65 6.36 11.46
CA LEU A 16 11.91 5.62 11.38
C LEU A 16 12.49 5.31 12.77
N ALA A 17 12.42 6.25 13.71
CA ALA A 17 12.87 6.03 15.08
C ALA A 17 12.03 4.96 15.80
N LEU A 18 10.73 4.94 15.56
CA LEU A 18 9.80 3.98 16.15
C LEU A 18 9.95 2.58 15.51
N CYS A 19 9.98 2.51 14.17
CA CYS A 19 9.95 1.23 13.46
C CYS A 19 11.31 0.56 13.31
N LEU A 20 12.40 1.34 13.35
CA LEU A 20 13.76 0.85 13.14
C LEU A 20 14.69 1.31 14.30
N PRO A 21 14.37 0.90 15.56
CA PRO A 21 15.12 1.35 16.73
C PRO A 21 16.58 0.85 16.75
N GLY A 22 16.86 -0.26 16.06
CA GLY A 22 18.21 -0.84 15.95
C GLY A 22 19.17 -0.03 15.07
N LEU A 23 18.68 0.93 14.28
CA LEU A 23 19.54 1.85 13.56
C LEU A 23 20.01 3.00 14.48
N ASP A 24 21.27 3.40 14.36
CA ASP A 24 21.75 4.61 15.03
C ASP A 24 21.18 5.89 14.40
N ALA A 25 21.46 7.03 15.00
CA ALA A 25 20.92 8.32 14.54
C ALA A 25 21.42 8.70 13.13
N ALA A 26 22.69 8.38 12.81
CA ALA A 26 23.29 8.70 11.52
C ALA A 26 22.69 7.83 10.40
N ALA A 27 22.53 6.53 10.65
CA ALA A 27 21.91 5.59 9.72
C ALA A 27 20.42 5.94 9.46
N ARG A 28 19.65 6.32 10.51
CA ARG A 28 18.26 6.79 10.33
C ARG A 28 18.18 8.07 9.52
N GLU A 29 19.09 9.02 9.71
CA GLU A 29 19.10 10.26 8.93
C GLU A 29 19.52 10.02 7.48
N ALA A 30 20.46 9.10 7.23
CA ALA A 30 20.83 8.68 5.87
C ALA A 30 19.64 8.01 5.16
N LEU A 31 18.93 7.10 5.84
CA LEU A 31 17.72 6.45 5.33
C LEU A 31 16.61 7.47 5.04
N LEU A 32 16.41 8.46 5.92
CA LEU A 32 15.44 9.53 5.72
C LEU A 32 15.73 10.35 4.46
N ARG A 33 17.01 10.68 4.20
CA ARG A 33 17.42 11.41 2.97
C ARG A 33 17.19 10.57 1.73
N ALA A 34 17.56 9.28 1.76
CA ALA A 34 17.32 8.35 0.68
C ALA A 34 15.81 8.18 0.41
N ASN A 35 14.99 8.10 1.45
CA ASN A 35 13.53 8.06 1.30
C ASN A 35 12.98 9.29 0.59
N PHE A 36 13.43 10.50 0.96
CA PHE A 36 13.01 11.72 0.27
C PHE A 36 13.48 11.80 -1.19
N HIS A 37 14.61 11.16 -1.52
CA HIS A 37 15.05 10.99 -2.90
C HIS A 37 14.09 10.08 -3.66
N ASP A 38 13.75 8.91 -3.11
CA ASP A 38 12.79 7.98 -3.69
C ASP A 38 11.37 8.57 -3.82
N VAL A 39 10.93 9.40 -2.85
CA VAL A 39 9.70 10.19 -2.97
C VAL A 39 9.75 11.12 -4.18
N GLY A 40 10.88 11.77 -4.42
CA GLY A 40 11.08 12.62 -5.60
C GLY A 40 10.93 11.83 -6.90
N ILE A 41 11.60 10.69 -7.00
CA ILE A 41 11.48 9.79 -8.17
C ILE A 41 10.03 9.32 -8.35
N GLY A 42 9.38 8.87 -7.26
CA GLY A 42 8.01 8.36 -7.28
C GLY A 42 6.99 9.37 -7.83
N LEU A 43 7.18 10.67 -7.61
CA LEU A 43 6.32 11.69 -8.21
C LEU A 43 6.39 11.71 -9.75
N PHE A 44 7.59 11.53 -10.32
CA PHE A 44 7.75 11.41 -11.77
C PHE A 44 7.22 10.08 -12.29
N GLU A 45 7.42 8.98 -11.54
CA GLU A 45 6.85 7.67 -11.86
C GLU A 45 5.33 7.70 -11.89
N PHE A 46 4.67 8.42 -10.96
CA PHE A 46 3.22 8.61 -10.96
C PHE A 46 2.73 9.28 -12.25
N ALA A 47 3.33 10.41 -12.59
CA ALA A 47 2.97 11.12 -13.83
C ALA A 47 3.18 10.25 -15.07
N ARG A 48 4.29 9.50 -15.10
CA ARG A 48 4.62 8.61 -16.20
C ARG A 48 3.67 7.41 -16.28
N ALA A 49 3.30 6.80 -15.13
CA ALA A 49 2.34 5.70 -15.10
C ALA A 49 0.96 6.12 -15.62
N TRP A 50 0.50 7.31 -15.23
CA TRP A 50 -0.84 7.78 -15.62
C TRP A 50 -0.91 8.29 -17.06
N TRP A 51 0.11 9.02 -17.51
CA TRP A 51 0.02 9.82 -18.74
C TRP A 51 1.15 9.57 -19.74
N GLY A 52 2.25 8.97 -19.27
CA GLY A 52 3.43 8.71 -20.08
C GLY A 52 3.38 7.38 -20.82
N ASP A 53 4.48 7.10 -21.50
CA ASP A 53 4.77 5.79 -22.10
C ASP A 53 5.43 4.87 -21.09
N ALA A 54 4.83 3.73 -20.81
CA ALA A 54 5.38 2.68 -19.95
C ALA A 54 6.19 1.62 -20.73
N ALA A 55 6.23 1.68 -22.06
CA ALA A 55 6.88 0.66 -22.88
C ALA A 55 8.37 0.46 -22.54
N PRO A 56 9.18 1.50 -22.24
CA PRO A 56 10.56 1.28 -21.83
C PRO A 56 10.71 0.48 -20.53
N MET A 57 9.75 0.63 -19.57
CA MET A 57 9.77 -0.07 -18.27
C MET A 57 9.37 -1.54 -18.38
N ARG A 58 8.60 -1.91 -19.41
CA ARG A 58 8.17 -3.29 -19.67
C ARG A 58 9.32 -4.23 -19.97
N LYS A 59 10.42 -3.71 -20.52
CA LYS A 59 11.60 -4.51 -20.87
C LYS A 59 12.39 -4.95 -19.62
N ASP A 60 12.29 -4.19 -18.54
CA ASP A 60 13.07 -4.36 -17.33
C ASP A 60 12.18 -4.66 -16.09
N VAL A 61 11.04 -5.29 -16.31
CA VAL A 61 10.16 -5.75 -15.22
C VAL A 61 10.38 -7.23 -14.94
N ARG A 62 10.53 -7.58 -13.68
CA ARG A 62 10.48 -8.95 -13.19
C ARG A 62 9.23 -9.14 -12.36
N ILE A 63 8.44 -10.17 -12.69
CA ILE A 63 7.22 -10.51 -11.96
C ILE A 63 7.34 -11.94 -11.47
N ASP A 64 7.43 -12.11 -10.15
CA ASP A 64 7.49 -13.41 -9.50
C ASP A 64 6.09 -13.75 -8.94
N GLY A 65 5.61 -14.98 -9.12
CA GLY A 65 4.35 -15.48 -8.57
C GLY A 65 3.09 -15.10 -9.39
N LEU A 66 3.23 -14.76 -10.67
CA LEU A 66 2.09 -14.48 -11.54
C LEU A 66 1.16 -15.70 -11.69
N ASP A 67 1.71 -16.90 -11.67
CA ASP A 67 1.01 -18.19 -11.68
C ASP A 67 0.06 -18.38 -10.49
N ILE A 68 0.38 -17.78 -9.34
CA ILE A 68 -0.52 -17.77 -8.17
C ILE A 68 -1.84 -17.06 -8.51
N LEU A 69 -1.77 -15.90 -9.17
CA LEU A 69 -2.98 -15.18 -9.58
C LEU A 69 -3.76 -15.95 -10.64
N GLN A 70 -3.06 -16.55 -11.60
CA GLN A 70 -3.66 -17.36 -12.66
C GLN A 70 -4.38 -18.60 -12.09
N ARG A 71 -3.76 -19.29 -11.13
CA ARG A 71 -4.37 -20.42 -10.41
C ARG A 71 -5.64 -19.99 -9.69
N LEU A 72 -5.58 -18.95 -8.87
CA LEU A 72 -6.74 -18.45 -8.10
C LEU A 72 -7.88 -17.99 -9.01
N GLN A 73 -7.57 -17.35 -10.13
CA GLN A 73 -8.57 -16.97 -11.12
C GLN A 73 -9.18 -18.20 -11.81
N GLY A 74 -8.38 -19.20 -12.14
CA GLY A 74 -8.86 -20.49 -12.67
C GLY A 74 -9.81 -21.22 -11.74
N GLU A 75 -9.63 -21.04 -10.43
CA GLU A 75 -10.54 -21.54 -9.38
C GLU A 75 -11.82 -20.69 -9.25
N GLY A 76 -11.96 -19.60 -10.03
CA GLY A 76 -13.06 -18.63 -9.90
C GLY A 76 -13.02 -17.83 -8.61
N ARG A 77 -11.92 -17.86 -7.89
CA ARG A 77 -11.74 -17.21 -6.60
C ARG A 77 -11.31 -15.74 -6.76
N GLY A 78 -12.03 -14.82 -6.13
CA GLY A 78 -11.61 -13.43 -6.06
C GLY A 78 -10.30 -13.26 -5.30
N VAL A 79 -9.51 -12.26 -5.66
CA VAL A 79 -8.21 -11.99 -5.05
C VAL A 79 -8.15 -10.55 -4.55
N LEU A 80 -7.92 -10.39 -3.26
CA LEU A 80 -7.61 -9.11 -2.64
C LEU A 80 -6.09 -9.01 -2.46
N MET A 81 -5.43 -8.28 -3.35
CA MET A 81 -4.00 -8.04 -3.27
C MET A 81 -3.71 -6.93 -2.26
N VAL A 82 -2.92 -7.22 -1.23
CA VAL A 82 -2.56 -6.28 -0.17
C VAL A 82 -1.10 -5.86 -0.26
N SER A 83 -0.86 -4.55 -0.17
CA SER A 83 0.47 -3.95 -0.21
C SER A 83 0.56 -2.76 0.74
N GLY A 84 1.77 -2.23 0.97
CA GLY A 84 2.00 -0.92 1.57
C GLY A 84 2.04 0.19 0.53
N HIS A 85 1.95 1.45 1.00
CA HIS A 85 2.16 2.61 0.15
C HIS A 85 3.66 2.80 -0.13
N PHE A 86 4.15 2.13 -1.18
CA PHE A 86 5.50 2.35 -1.71
C PHE A 86 5.49 3.37 -2.86
N MET A 87 6.62 4.03 -3.08
CA MET A 87 6.74 5.06 -4.12
C MET A 87 6.55 4.49 -5.53
N THR A 88 6.82 3.22 -5.74
CA THR A 88 6.63 2.49 -7.01
C THR A 88 5.19 2.04 -7.29
N LEU A 89 4.25 2.33 -6.40
CA LEU A 89 2.84 1.89 -6.41
C LEU A 89 2.16 2.07 -7.78
N GLU A 90 2.19 3.27 -8.34
CA GLU A 90 1.49 3.56 -9.60
C GLU A 90 2.17 2.87 -10.79
N MET A 91 3.50 2.89 -10.84
CA MET A 91 4.23 2.26 -11.94
C MET A 91 4.10 0.75 -11.91
N CYS A 92 4.24 0.13 -10.75
CA CYS A 92 4.11 -1.32 -10.62
C CYS A 92 2.67 -1.80 -10.82
N GLY A 93 1.67 -1.02 -10.37
CA GLY A 93 0.27 -1.27 -10.71
C GLY A 93 0.03 -1.22 -12.21
N ARG A 94 0.57 -0.21 -12.89
CA ARG A 94 0.53 -0.08 -14.36
C ARG A 94 1.13 -1.30 -15.05
N LEU A 95 2.32 -1.73 -14.63
CA LEU A 95 3.04 -2.86 -15.23
C LEU A 95 2.31 -4.19 -14.99
N LEU A 96 1.74 -4.39 -13.80
CA LEU A 96 0.97 -5.61 -13.52
C LEU A 96 -0.33 -5.69 -14.34
N CYS A 97 -0.98 -4.56 -14.62
CA CYS A 97 -2.18 -4.51 -15.45
C CYS A 97 -1.97 -4.96 -16.91
N ASP A 98 -0.72 -5.04 -17.37
CA ASP A 98 -0.41 -5.62 -18.68
C ASP A 98 -0.55 -7.16 -18.70
N HIS A 99 -0.61 -7.80 -17.53
CA HIS A 99 -0.65 -9.26 -17.36
C HIS A 99 -1.98 -9.77 -16.79
N VAL A 100 -2.66 -8.97 -15.97
CA VAL A 100 -3.93 -9.36 -15.32
C VAL A 100 -4.91 -8.18 -15.26
N PRO A 101 -6.23 -8.43 -15.30
CA PRO A 101 -7.26 -7.38 -15.21
C PRO A 101 -7.38 -6.86 -13.77
N LEU A 102 -6.38 -6.11 -13.30
CA LEU A 102 -6.32 -5.58 -11.95
C LEU A 102 -7.23 -4.37 -11.77
N ALA A 103 -8.11 -4.41 -10.77
CA ALA A 103 -8.83 -3.25 -10.28
C ALA A 103 -8.10 -2.64 -9.06
N GLY A 104 -8.38 -1.37 -8.77
CA GLY A 104 -7.80 -0.70 -7.63
C GLY A 104 -8.85 -0.06 -6.71
N MET A 105 -8.57 -0.02 -5.40
CA MET A 105 -9.33 0.78 -4.45
C MET A 105 -8.59 2.07 -4.15
N TYR A 106 -9.31 3.19 -4.09
CA TYR A 106 -8.69 4.48 -3.86
C TYR A 106 -9.57 5.42 -3.03
N ARG A 107 -8.94 6.44 -2.44
CA ARG A 107 -9.65 7.53 -1.77
C ARG A 107 -9.86 8.67 -2.77
N ARG A 108 -11.09 9.16 -2.90
CA ARG A 108 -11.41 10.33 -3.72
C ARG A 108 -10.63 11.55 -3.29
N HIS A 109 -10.09 12.28 -4.26
CA HIS A 109 -9.44 13.55 -4.04
C HIS A 109 -10.45 14.65 -3.77
N ARG A 110 -10.08 15.60 -2.91
CA ARG A 110 -10.94 16.77 -2.62
C ARG A 110 -11.05 17.75 -3.80
N SER A 111 -9.96 17.87 -4.56
CA SER A 111 -9.93 18.70 -5.79
C SER A 111 -10.55 17.90 -6.94
N PRO A 112 -11.62 18.42 -7.61
CA PRO A 112 -12.21 17.76 -8.76
C PRO A 112 -11.22 17.57 -9.93
N VAL A 113 -10.29 18.50 -10.12
CA VAL A 113 -9.24 18.40 -11.14
C VAL A 113 -8.29 17.24 -10.85
N MET A 114 -7.84 17.11 -9.60
CA MET A 114 -6.98 16.00 -9.18
C MET A 114 -7.73 14.67 -9.25
N GLU A 115 -8.99 14.63 -8.84
CA GLU A 115 -9.83 13.44 -8.96
C GLU A 115 -9.93 12.99 -10.41
N TRP A 116 -10.27 13.92 -11.31
CA TRP A 116 -10.34 13.66 -12.74
C TRP A 116 -9.00 13.14 -13.29
N ALA A 117 -7.89 13.84 -13.00
CA ALA A 117 -6.58 13.48 -13.52
C ALA A 117 -6.16 12.07 -13.06
N VAL A 118 -6.25 11.78 -11.75
CA VAL A 118 -5.83 10.50 -11.19
C VAL A 118 -6.71 9.35 -11.69
N LEU A 119 -8.03 9.53 -11.61
CA LEU A 119 -8.97 8.49 -12.04
C LEU A 119 -8.84 8.17 -13.53
N ARG A 120 -8.79 9.20 -14.38
CA ARG A 120 -8.62 9.05 -15.81
C ARG A 120 -7.26 8.41 -16.16
N GLY A 121 -6.19 8.80 -15.45
CA GLY A 121 -4.87 8.20 -15.62
C GLY A 121 -4.88 6.70 -15.32
N ARG A 122 -5.44 6.30 -14.18
CA ARG A 122 -5.53 4.89 -13.76
C ARG A 122 -6.44 4.06 -14.67
N LEU A 123 -7.59 4.58 -15.08
CA LEU A 123 -8.53 3.88 -15.98
C LEU A 123 -8.00 3.66 -17.41
N ARG A 124 -6.81 4.17 -17.74
CA ARG A 124 -6.12 3.81 -19.01
C ARG A 124 -5.58 2.39 -19.00
N TYR A 125 -5.41 1.79 -17.83
CA TYR A 125 -4.81 0.46 -17.68
C TYR A 125 -5.52 -0.43 -16.66
N ALA A 126 -6.07 0.12 -15.59
CA ALA A 126 -6.80 -0.67 -14.59
C ALA A 126 -8.17 -1.09 -15.15
N SER A 127 -8.59 -2.32 -14.83
CA SER A 127 -9.88 -2.87 -15.26
C SER A 127 -11.06 -2.15 -14.60
N ALA A 128 -10.88 -1.65 -13.36
CA ALA A 128 -11.85 -0.83 -12.64
C ALA A 128 -11.17 -0.06 -11.50
N MET A 129 -11.82 1.03 -11.04
CA MET A 129 -11.40 1.79 -9.88
C MET A 129 -12.57 1.96 -8.92
N PHE A 130 -12.43 1.48 -7.69
CA PHE A 130 -13.46 1.60 -6.65
C PHE A 130 -13.05 2.66 -5.64
N ALA A 131 -13.88 3.69 -5.47
CA ALA A 131 -13.70 4.62 -4.37
C ALA A 131 -13.90 3.89 -3.03
N ASN A 132 -13.20 4.30 -1.98
CA ASN A 132 -13.34 3.70 -0.64
C ASN A 132 -14.77 3.79 -0.06
N SER A 133 -15.62 4.66 -0.62
CA SER A 133 -17.06 4.74 -0.33
C SER A 133 -17.90 3.73 -1.12
N ASP A 134 -17.37 3.13 -2.20
CA ASP A 134 -18.05 2.10 -3.01
C ASP A 134 -17.64 0.68 -2.59
N THR A 135 -17.81 0.39 -1.31
CA THR A 135 -17.53 -0.94 -0.74
C THR A 135 -18.37 -2.03 -1.41
N ARG A 136 -19.62 -1.71 -1.79
CA ARG A 136 -20.53 -2.69 -2.46
C ARG A 136 -20.02 -3.07 -3.84
N GLY A 137 -19.49 -2.12 -4.61
CA GLY A 137 -18.89 -2.38 -5.92
C GLY A 137 -17.68 -3.30 -5.80
N ALA A 138 -16.78 -2.99 -4.84
CA ALA A 138 -15.60 -3.80 -4.55
C ALA A 138 -15.95 -5.23 -4.13
N LEU A 139 -16.93 -5.40 -3.21
CA LEU A 139 -17.41 -6.73 -2.78
C LEU A 139 -17.97 -7.55 -3.96
N ARG A 140 -18.79 -6.93 -4.83
CA ARG A 140 -19.33 -7.60 -6.02
C ARG A 140 -18.22 -8.01 -6.99
N HIS A 141 -17.21 -7.16 -7.16
CA HIS A 141 -16.06 -7.46 -8.01
C HIS A 141 -15.30 -8.70 -7.50
N LEU A 142 -14.97 -8.75 -6.21
CA LEU A 142 -14.32 -9.89 -5.58
C LEU A 142 -15.17 -11.18 -5.66
N LYS A 143 -16.49 -11.10 -5.40
CA LYS A 143 -17.41 -12.26 -5.51
C LYS A 143 -17.50 -12.86 -6.91
N ARG A 144 -17.17 -12.07 -7.95
CA ARG A 144 -17.13 -12.51 -9.36
C ARG A 144 -15.76 -13.02 -9.80
N GLY A 145 -14.84 -13.29 -8.87
CA GLY A 145 -13.49 -13.72 -9.19
C GLY A 145 -12.53 -12.59 -9.60
N GLY A 146 -12.90 -11.33 -9.37
CA GLY A 146 -12.07 -10.18 -9.75
C GLY A 146 -10.83 -10.02 -8.88
N LEU A 147 -9.79 -9.39 -9.43
CA LEU A 147 -8.58 -8.99 -8.73
C LEU A 147 -8.71 -7.53 -8.29
N LEU A 148 -8.55 -7.28 -6.99
CA LEU A 148 -8.63 -5.95 -6.40
C LEU A 148 -7.36 -5.65 -5.59
N TRP A 149 -6.67 -4.57 -5.93
CA TRP A 149 -5.52 -4.10 -5.17
C TRP A 149 -5.91 -3.03 -4.16
N TYR A 150 -5.30 -3.13 -2.97
CA TYR A 150 -5.66 -2.32 -1.82
C TYR A 150 -4.45 -2.15 -0.87
N ALA A 151 -4.28 -0.97 -0.29
CA ALA A 151 -3.21 -0.66 0.64
C ALA A 151 -3.78 -0.21 2.01
N PRO A 152 -3.84 -1.11 3.02
CA PRO A 152 -4.46 -0.85 4.33
C PRO A 152 -3.53 -0.20 5.38
N ASP A 153 -2.32 0.19 5.03
CA ASP A 153 -1.26 0.60 5.93
C ASP A 153 -1.33 2.05 6.44
N GLN A 154 -2.43 2.75 6.17
CA GLN A 154 -2.62 4.13 6.65
C GLN A 154 -3.57 4.21 7.85
N ASP A 155 -3.34 5.19 8.73
CA ASP A 155 -4.27 5.52 9.81
C ASP A 155 -5.52 6.19 9.24
N MET A 156 -6.56 5.39 8.99
CA MET A 156 -7.87 5.85 8.51
C MET A 156 -8.86 5.97 9.66
N ARG A 157 -9.58 7.10 9.73
CA ARG A 157 -10.67 7.26 10.68
C ARG A 157 -11.87 6.41 10.23
N GLY A 158 -12.43 5.63 11.13
CA GLY A 158 -13.62 4.81 10.88
C GLY A 158 -14.03 4.04 12.12
N LYS A 159 -15.28 3.53 12.12
CA LYS A 159 -15.80 2.68 13.20
C LYS A 159 -15.17 1.28 13.17
N ASP A 160 -14.74 0.84 11.99
CA ASP A 160 -14.19 -0.50 11.76
C ASP A 160 -12.66 -0.45 11.83
N THR A 161 -12.12 0.02 12.96
CA THR A 161 -10.68 0.16 13.19
C THR A 161 -10.31 -0.55 14.48
N VAL A 162 -9.25 -1.34 14.43
CA VAL A 162 -8.62 -2.00 15.58
C VAL A 162 -7.19 -1.50 15.75
N PHE A 163 -6.63 -1.69 16.94
CA PHE A 163 -5.19 -1.50 17.15
C PHE A 163 -4.50 -2.84 16.96
N ALA A 164 -3.78 -2.97 15.85
CA ALA A 164 -2.95 -4.12 15.53
C ALA A 164 -1.48 -3.71 15.49
N PRO A 165 -0.53 -4.60 15.84
CA PRO A 165 0.88 -4.26 15.81
C PRO A 165 1.35 -3.92 14.38
N PHE A 166 2.19 -2.89 14.28
CA PHE A 166 2.99 -2.56 13.10
C PHE A 166 4.38 -2.17 13.60
N PHE A 167 5.40 -2.97 13.26
CA PHE A 167 6.73 -2.93 13.87
C PHE A 167 6.68 -3.06 15.41
N GLY A 168 5.80 -3.92 15.90
CA GLY A 168 5.60 -4.13 17.35
C GLY A 168 4.86 -3.01 18.06
N ILE A 169 4.43 -1.95 17.36
CA ILE A 169 3.76 -0.78 17.94
C ILE A 169 2.26 -0.84 17.60
N PRO A 170 1.35 -0.64 18.57
CA PRO A 170 -0.07 -0.56 18.29
C PRO A 170 -0.36 0.53 17.26
N ALA A 171 -0.93 0.15 16.12
CA ALA A 171 -1.27 1.06 15.02
C ALA A 171 -2.73 0.90 14.65
N ALA A 172 -3.45 2.02 14.57
CA ALA A 172 -4.86 2.00 14.16
C ALA A 172 -4.96 1.45 12.73
N THR A 173 -5.58 0.28 12.59
CA THR A 173 -5.67 -0.49 11.35
C THR A 173 -7.13 -0.78 11.03
N ILE A 174 -7.53 -0.54 9.79
CA ILE A 174 -8.88 -0.81 9.32
C ILE A 174 -9.09 -2.32 9.14
N THR A 175 -10.22 -2.84 9.59
CA THR A 175 -10.56 -4.27 9.48
C THR A 175 -11.14 -4.66 8.11
N ALA A 176 -11.12 -3.75 7.13
CA ALA A 176 -11.72 -3.98 5.82
C ALA A 176 -11.17 -5.22 5.10
N THR A 177 -9.88 -5.55 5.27
CA THR A 177 -9.27 -6.75 4.67
C THR A 177 -9.95 -8.01 5.22
N HIS A 178 -10.10 -8.11 6.53
CA HIS A 178 -10.82 -9.19 7.20
C HIS A 178 -12.28 -9.27 6.71
N GLN A 179 -12.99 -8.12 6.65
CA GLN A 179 -14.38 -8.07 6.22
C GLN A 179 -14.55 -8.49 4.75
N PHE A 180 -13.68 -8.01 3.85
CA PHE A 180 -13.70 -8.43 2.45
C PHE A 180 -13.53 -9.94 2.32
N ALA A 181 -12.56 -10.53 3.01
CA ALA A 181 -12.32 -11.97 2.97
C ALA A 181 -13.51 -12.77 3.53
N ARG A 182 -14.07 -12.36 4.68
CA ARG A 182 -15.26 -13.02 5.27
C ARG A 182 -16.48 -12.97 4.36
N LEU A 183 -16.76 -11.82 3.75
CA LEU A 183 -17.97 -11.60 2.97
C LEU A 183 -17.91 -12.18 1.56
N THR A 184 -16.71 -12.40 1.02
CA THR A 184 -16.55 -12.81 -0.37
C THR A 184 -15.86 -14.17 -0.56
N GLY A 185 -15.15 -14.68 0.45
CA GLY A 185 -14.29 -15.86 0.32
C GLY A 185 -13.02 -15.62 -0.52
N CYS A 186 -12.70 -14.35 -0.82
CA CYS A 186 -11.51 -14.03 -1.64
C CYS A 186 -10.22 -14.45 -0.95
N ALA A 187 -9.21 -14.78 -1.75
CA ALA A 187 -7.85 -14.95 -1.26
C ALA A 187 -7.24 -13.58 -0.93
N VAL A 188 -6.57 -13.46 0.21
CA VAL A 188 -5.77 -12.27 0.55
C VAL A 188 -4.32 -12.56 0.23
N VAL A 189 -3.79 -11.87 -0.78
CA VAL A 189 -2.48 -12.13 -1.38
C VAL A 189 -1.56 -10.95 -1.14
N PRO A 190 -0.45 -11.11 -0.42
CA PRO A 190 0.56 -10.07 -0.30
C PRO A 190 1.20 -9.77 -1.66
N PHE A 191 1.24 -8.49 -2.02
CA PHE A 191 1.83 -7.99 -3.26
C PHE A 191 2.90 -6.97 -2.95
N PHE A 192 4.15 -7.36 -3.15
CA PHE A 192 5.30 -6.49 -2.95
C PHE A 192 5.84 -5.97 -4.27
N HIS A 193 6.24 -4.71 -4.27
CA HIS A 193 6.80 -4.07 -5.45
C HIS A 193 7.87 -3.05 -5.06
N ARG A 194 8.95 -3.04 -5.82
CA ARG A 194 10.08 -2.12 -5.62
C ARG A 194 10.81 -1.81 -6.92
N ARG A 195 11.61 -0.77 -6.89
CA ARG A 195 12.60 -0.45 -7.92
C ARG A 195 13.97 -0.95 -7.48
N GLU A 196 14.69 -1.60 -8.38
CA GLU A 196 16.08 -2.00 -8.25
C GLU A 196 16.89 -1.38 -9.40
N GLY A 197 17.57 -0.25 -9.14
CA GLY A 197 18.17 0.55 -10.21
C GLY A 197 17.11 1.04 -11.19
N ASP A 198 17.25 0.66 -12.45
CA ASP A 198 16.28 0.98 -13.51
C ASP A 198 15.19 -0.09 -13.71
N ARG A 199 15.26 -1.19 -12.95
CA ARG A 199 14.34 -2.33 -13.04
C ARG A 199 13.24 -2.24 -11.98
N TYR A 200 12.04 -2.73 -12.33
CA TYR A 200 10.95 -2.97 -11.39
C TYR A 200 10.83 -4.45 -11.06
N VAL A 201 10.69 -4.75 -9.78
CA VAL A 201 10.47 -6.11 -9.28
C VAL A 201 9.13 -6.14 -8.58
N LEU A 202 8.27 -7.03 -9.06
CA LEU A 202 6.95 -7.31 -8.53
C LEU A 202 6.95 -8.74 -7.99
N ARG A 203 6.52 -8.93 -6.76
CA ARG A 203 6.43 -10.25 -6.14
C ARG A 203 5.03 -10.46 -5.58
N ILE A 204 4.39 -11.51 -6.05
CA ILE A 204 3.09 -11.98 -5.59
C ILE A 204 3.38 -13.19 -4.71
N ALA A 205 2.98 -13.13 -3.44
CA ALA A 205 3.18 -14.23 -2.49
C ALA A 205 1.97 -15.16 -2.49
N GLU A 206 2.12 -16.34 -1.86
CA GLU A 206 0.99 -17.21 -1.58
C GLU A 206 -0.05 -16.50 -0.68
N PRO A 207 -1.33 -16.86 -0.79
CA PRO A 207 -2.36 -16.30 0.06
C PRO A 207 -2.04 -16.46 1.53
N LEU A 208 -2.40 -15.47 2.34
CA LEU A 208 -2.34 -15.59 3.81
C LEU A 208 -3.19 -16.78 4.25
N SER A 209 -2.62 -17.62 5.11
CA SER A 209 -3.30 -18.81 5.63
C SER A 209 -2.85 -19.12 7.08
N PRO A 210 -3.78 -19.33 8.04
CA PRO A 210 -5.23 -19.21 7.89
C PRO A 210 -5.66 -17.75 7.75
N PHE A 211 -6.56 -17.46 6.78
CA PHE A 211 -7.15 -16.14 6.60
C PHE A 211 -8.48 -16.23 5.81
N PRO A 212 -9.60 -15.58 6.21
CA PRO A 212 -9.73 -14.88 7.48
C PRO A 212 -9.91 -15.85 8.65
N THR A 213 -9.53 -15.41 9.84
CA THR A 213 -9.88 -16.06 11.10
C THR A 213 -11.16 -15.45 11.69
N ASP A 214 -11.54 -15.86 12.91
CA ASP A 214 -12.63 -15.21 13.64
C ASP A 214 -12.17 -13.94 14.39
N ASP A 215 -10.86 -13.67 14.43
CA ASP A 215 -10.25 -12.53 15.10
C ASP A 215 -9.75 -11.49 14.09
N ALA A 216 -10.50 -10.39 13.97
CA ALA A 216 -10.14 -9.27 13.10
C ALA A 216 -8.84 -8.55 13.53
N VAL A 217 -8.45 -8.65 14.81
CA VAL A 217 -7.17 -8.07 15.28
C VAL A 217 -6.01 -8.94 14.81
N ALA A 218 -6.12 -10.26 14.96
CA ALA A 218 -5.12 -11.20 14.48
C ALA A 218 -4.95 -11.11 12.95
N ASP A 219 -6.04 -11.03 12.20
CA ASP A 219 -6.01 -10.86 10.75
C ASP A 219 -5.36 -9.53 10.33
N SER A 220 -5.69 -8.44 11.03
CA SER A 220 -5.05 -7.13 10.79
C SER A 220 -3.55 -7.16 11.11
N ALA A 221 -3.15 -7.90 12.15
CA ALA A 221 -1.74 -8.10 12.50
C ALA A 221 -1.00 -8.91 11.43
N ALA A 222 -1.62 -9.96 10.88
CA ALA A 222 -1.04 -10.75 9.79
C ALA A 222 -0.80 -9.91 8.53
N VAL A 223 -1.76 -9.06 8.16
CA VAL A 223 -1.61 -8.12 7.04
C VAL A 223 -0.50 -7.10 7.32
N ASN A 224 -0.48 -6.52 8.51
CA ASN A 224 0.59 -5.59 8.92
C ASN A 224 1.96 -6.27 8.86
N ALA A 225 2.11 -7.51 9.35
CA ALA A 225 3.36 -8.25 9.33
C ALA A 225 3.85 -8.51 7.88
N ALA A 226 2.94 -8.84 6.96
CA ALA A 226 3.28 -8.96 5.54
C ALA A 226 3.83 -7.64 4.97
N ILE A 227 3.19 -6.51 5.31
CA ILE A 227 3.66 -5.18 4.86
C ILE A 227 4.99 -4.81 5.52
N GLU A 228 5.19 -5.13 6.81
CA GLU A 228 6.48 -4.92 7.50
C GLU A 228 7.63 -5.64 6.81
N ALA A 229 7.42 -6.89 6.38
CA ALA A 229 8.42 -7.66 5.64
C ALA A 229 8.83 -6.92 4.34
N MET A 230 7.83 -6.40 3.60
CA MET A 230 8.08 -5.59 2.40
C MET A 230 8.86 -4.31 2.71
N VAL A 231 8.50 -3.61 3.81
CA VAL A 231 9.18 -2.37 4.22
C VAL A 231 10.63 -2.64 4.60
N ARG A 232 10.93 -3.77 5.25
CA ARG A 232 12.31 -4.15 5.59
C ARG A 232 13.18 -4.42 4.36
N GLU A 233 12.59 -4.92 3.27
CA GLU A 233 13.31 -5.16 2.01
C GLU A 233 13.60 -3.87 1.22
N ALA A 234 12.67 -2.89 1.25
CA ALA A 234 12.82 -1.64 0.52
C ALA A 234 12.47 -0.41 1.38
N PRO A 235 13.22 -0.18 2.48
CA PRO A 235 12.86 0.83 3.47
C PRO A 235 12.95 2.26 2.92
N THR A 236 13.75 2.53 1.89
CA THR A 236 13.82 3.86 1.26
C THR A 236 12.59 4.18 0.43
N GLN A 237 11.87 3.18 -0.06
CA GLN A 237 10.75 3.35 -0.98
C GLN A 237 9.38 3.36 -0.30
N TYR A 238 9.30 3.10 1.01
CA TYR A 238 8.05 3.16 1.75
C TYR A 238 7.64 4.59 2.11
N LEU A 239 6.33 4.86 2.18
CA LEU A 239 5.79 6.20 2.47
C LEU A 239 5.89 6.56 3.95
N TRP A 240 7.10 6.75 4.48
CA TRP A 240 7.33 7.17 5.85
C TRP A 240 6.72 8.54 6.20
N LEU A 241 6.33 9.33 5.22
CA LEU A 241 5.77 10.68 5.39
C LEU A 241 4.35 10.69 5.96
N HIS A 242 3.68 9.52 6.01
CA HIS A 242 2.37 9.37 6.62
C HIS A 242 2.49 9.19 8.14
N ARG A 243 1.64 9.85 8.93
CA ARG A 243 1.60 9.74 10.40
C ARG A 243 0.88 8.44 10.80
N ARG A 244 1.55 7.29 10.66
CA ARG A 244 0.98 5.95 10.86
C ARG A 244 0.49 5.71 12.30
N PHE A 245 1.17 6.30 13.27
CA PHE A 245 0.91 6.13 14.71
C PHE A 245 0.24 7.37 15.32
N LYS A 246 -0.62 8.06 14.55
CA LYS A 246 -1.28 9.29 15.01
C LYS A 246 -2.28 9.01 16.12
N ARG A 247 -3.11 7.99 15.95
CA ARG A 247 -4.03 7.52 16.98
C ARG A 247 -3.32 6.48 17.85
N GLN A 248 -3.58 6.54 19.15
CA GLN A 248 -3.04 5.61 20.13
C GLN A 248 -4.20 4.93 20.85
N PRO A 249 -3.99 3.72 21.41
CA PRO A 249 -4.97 3.09 22.29
C PRO A 249 -5.33 4.02 23.46
N ASP A 250 -6.52 3.83 24.01
CA ASP A 250 -7.02 4.49 25.23
C ASP A 250 -6.95 6.02 25.21
N GLY A 251 -6.96 6.63 24.01
CA GLY A 251 -6.89 8.07 23.84
C GLY A 251 -5.54 8.69 24.21
N ALA A 252 -4.48 7.90 24.33
CA ALA A 252 -3.15 8.38 24.62
C ALA A 252 -2.66 9.42 23.58
N PRO A 253 -1.78 10.36 23.97
CA PRO A 253 -1.28 11.41 23.08
C PRO A 253 -0.65 10.86 21.81
N SER A 254 -0.79 11.60 20.72
CA SER A 254 -0.14 11.28 19.44
C SER A 254 1.38 11.18 19.60
N ARG A 255 1.99 10.19 18.92
CA ARG A 255 3.44 10.02 18.87
C ARG A 255 4.17 11.13 18.08
N TYR A 256 3.43 12.03 17.46
CA TYR A 256 4.00 13.12 16.67
C TYR A 256 3.83 14.43 17.41
N SER A 257 4.96 15.13 17.68
CA SER A 257 4.95 16.46 18.25
C SER A 257 4.05 17.39 17.42
N ALA A 258 3.34 18.30 18.10
CA ALA A 258 2.67 19.39 17.41
C ALA A 258 3.75 20.25 16.75
N VAL A 259 3.96 20.02 15.43
CA VAL A 259 4.75 20.98 14.65
C VAL A 259 3.86 22.20 14.54
N ALA A 260 4.23 23.30 15.18
CA ALA A 260 3.60 24.59 14.97
C ALA A 260 3.53 24.85 13.46
N SER A 261 2.31 25.01 13.00
CA SER A 261 1.95 25.32 11.60
C SER A 261 2.48 26.68 11.17
#